data_21b1cbf36b77adf1be2b35b9e000be74
#
_entry.id   21b1cbf36b77adf1be2b35b9e000be74
#
_cell.length_a   1.000
_cell.length_b   1.000
_cell.length_c   1.000
_cell.angle_alpha   90.00
_cell.angle_beta   90.00
_cell.angle_gamma   90.00
#
_symmetry.space_group_name_H-M   'P 1'
#
loop_
_entity.id
_entity.type
_entity.pdbx_description
1 polymer ?
#
loop_
_entity_poly.entity_id
_entity_poly.type
_entity_poly.pdbx_seq_one_letter_code
_entity_poly.pdbx_strand_id
1 'polypeptide(L)'
;MSRPINWLKYALTSLLLTATLFSGLAVADVTGAGPGGFSLVHEVTVGASRSDVWNAAVNEVGRWWSNDHTISGDAGNMNIEPELQGCFCEASDNRVGVVHLTVTSINPNAMLRLTGGLGPLGLMGVAGNMTWEFFDAEGGTNVRFMYAVGGFDPGGLDSLAEPVDFVIGEALQRLKAYVETGNAENAKVD
;
A
#
# COMPACT_ATOMS: atom_id res chain seq x y z
N MET A 1 -11.11 81.78 -4.20
CA MET A 1 -11.81 80.71 -4.89
C MET A 1 -10.85 79.54 -4.98
N SER A 2 -10.90 78.63 -3.98
CA SER A 2 -10.04 77.46 -3.84
C SER A 2 -10.83 76.22 -4.15
N ARG A 3 -10.36 75.41 -5.11
CA ARG A 3 -10.96 74.12 -5.46
C ARG A 3 -10.35 73.01 -4.59
N PRO A 4 -11.09 72.04 -4.07
CA PRO A 4 -10.57 70.95 -3.31
C PRO A 4 -10.01 69.85 -4.23
N ILE A 5 -8.86 69.26 -3.83
CA ILE A 5 -8.19 68.12 -4.46
C ILE A 5 -8.87 66.84 -4.01
N ASN A 6 -9.40 66.07 -4.97
CA ASN A 6 -9.97 64.75 -4.73
C ASN A 6 -8.83 63.71 -4.60
N TRP A 7 -8.71 63.11 -3.43
CA TRP A 7 -7.87 61.97 -3.20
C TRP A 7 -8.59 60.69 -3.64
N LEU A 8 -8.23 60.15 -4.82
CA LEU A 8 -8.72 58.88 -5.28
C LEU A 8 -8.03 57.78 -4.47
N LYS A 9 -8.80 57.07 -3.67
CA LYS A 9 -8.38 55.91 -2.86
C LYS A 9 -8.10 54.73 -3.77
N TYR A 10 -6.86 54.33 -3.93
CA TYR A 10 -6.51 53.05 -4.52
C TYR A 10 -6.74 51.96 -3.48
N ALA A 11 -7.83 51.22 -3.64
CA ALA A 11 -8.04 49.97 -2.92
C ALA A 11 -7.25 48.86 -3.60
N LEU A 12 -6.13 48.47 -3.01
CA LEU A 12 -5.40 47.24 -3.36
C LEU A 12 -6.17 46.07 -2.80
N THR A 13 -6.92 45.37 -3.64
CA THR A 13 -7.49 44.06 -3.33
C THR A 13 -6.38 43.02 -3.46
N SER A 14 -5.83 42.61 -2.32
CA SER A 14 -4.95 41.46 -2.23
C SER A 14 -5.77 40.18 -2.43
N LEU A 15 -5.62 39.54 -3.58
CA LEU A 15 -6.18 38.25 -3.89
C LEU A 15 -5.32 37.19 -3.18
N LEU A 16 -5.75 36.73 -2.01
CA LEU A 16 -5.16 35.57 -1.32
C LEU A 16 -5.52 34.30 -2.11
N LEU A 17 -4.54 33.79 -2.86
CA LEU A 17 -4.61 32.50 -3.51
C LEU A 17 -4.43 31.41 -2.44
N THR A 18 -5.52 30.88 -1.90
CA THR A 18 -5.49 29.72 -1.01
C THR A 18 -5.20 28.48 -1.85
N ALA A 19 -3.96 28.01 -1.83
CA ALA A 19 -3.59 26.69 -2.34
C ALA A 19 -4.22 25.64 -1.42
N THR A 20 -5.31 25.02 -1.86
CA THR A 20 -5.86 23.84 -1.22
C THR A 20 -4.93 22.67 -1.53
N LEU A 21 -4.14 22.25 -0.54
CA LEU A 21 -3.43 20.97 -0.56
C LEU A 21 -4.50 19.87 -0.50
N PHE A 22 -4.78 19.24 -1.63
CA PHE A 22 -5.50 17.98 -1.66
C PHE A 22 -4.54 16.91 -1.11
N SER A 23 -4.61 16.66 0.20
CA SER A 23 -4.10 15.42 0.78
C SER A 23 -4.97 14.30 0.23
N GLY A 24 -4.44 13.49 -0.69
CA GLY A 24 -5.11 12.28 -1.14
C GLY A 24 -5.26 11.36 0.05
N LEU A 25 -6.47 11.24 0.56
CA LEU A 25 -6.83 10.29 1.60
C LEU A 25 -6.63 8.89 1.01
N ALA A 26 -5.87 8.04 1.69
CA ALA A 26 -5.89 6.62 1.43
C ALA A 26 -7.29 6.12 1.82
N VAL A 27 -8.00 5.55 0.87
CA VAL A 27 -9.25 4.87 1.16
C VAL A 27 -8.89 3.44 1.52
N ALA A 28 -8.94 3.13 2.80
CA ALA A 28 -8.89 1.78 3.33
C ALA A 28 -10.33 1.28 3.46
N ASP A 29 -10.67 0.12 2.95
CA ASP A 29 -12.02 -0.41 3.10
C ASP A 29 -12.01 -1.95 3.14
N VAL A 30 -12.50 -2.48 4.25
CA VAL A 30 -12.98 -3.86 4.32
C VAL A 30 -14.25 -3.94 3.48
N THR A 31 -14.14 -4.44 2.26
CA THR A 31 -15.24 -4.48 1.30
C THR A 31 -16.26 -5.58 1.62
N GLY A 32 -15.92 -6.51 2.52
CA GLY A 32 -16.81 -7.53 3.01
C GLY A 32 -16.12 -8.43 4.03
N ALA A 33 -16.83 -8.81 5.09
CA ALA A 33 -16.37 -9.77 6.09
C ALA A 33 -17.50 -10.68 6.57
N GLY A 34 -17.16 -11.94 6.85
CA GLY A 34 -18.07 -12.94 7.41
C GLY A 34 -17.27 -14.15 7.90
N PRO A 35 -17.95 -15.13 8.56
CA PRO A 35 -17.25 -16.28 9.16
C PRO A 35 -16.43 -17.11 8.17
N GLY A 36 -16.76 -17.09 6.87
CA GLY A 36 -16.09 -17.86 5.82
C GLY A 36 -14.98 -17.10 5.11
N GLY A 37 -14.77 -15.81 5.38
CA GLY A 37 -13.74 -15.02 4.71
C GLY A 37 -13.98 -13.52 4.78
N PHE A 38 -13.04 -12.78 4.22
CA PHE A 38 -13.10 -11.33 4.08
C PHE A 38 -12.42 -10.87 2.80
N SER A 39 -12.70 -9.64 2.41
CA SER A 39 -12.00 -8.94 1.33
C SER A 39 -11.75 -7.49 1.68
N LEU A 40 -10.61 -6.99 1.24
CA LEU A 40 -10.18 -5.61 1.47
C LEU A 40 -9.56 -5.02 0.19
N VAL A 41 -9.66 -3.72 0.07
CA VAL A 41 -9.10 -2.93 -1.01
C VAL A 41 -8.44 -1.69 -0.43
N HIS A 42 -7.20 -1.43 -0.83
CA HIS A 42 -6.51 -0.19 -0.52
C HIS A 42 -6.03 0.48 -1.79
N GLU A 43 -6.06 1.79 -1.82
CA GLU A 43 -5.51 2.58 -2.91
C GLU A 43 -4.64 3.70 -2.37
N VAL A 44 -3.51 3.93 -3.03
CA VAL A 44 -2.62 5.04 -2.72
C VAL A 44 -2.02 5.61 -4.00
N THR A 45 -1.95 6.94 -4.09
CA THR A 45 -1.21 7.61 -5.15
C THR A 45 0.21 7.90 -4.68
N VAL A 46 1.20 7.41 -5.44
CA VAL A 46 2.63 7.56 -5.18
C VAL A 46 3.22 8.52 -6.22
N GLY A 47 3.95 9.54 -5.79
CA GLY A 47 4.49 10.61 -6.62
C GLY A 47 5.71 10.21 -7.46
N ALA A 48 5.62 9.08 -8.18
CA ALA A 48 6.69 8.58 -9.02
C ALA A 48 6.14 7.85 -10.27
N SER A 49 7.03 7.54 -11.22
CA SER A 49 6.66 6.78 -12.43
C SER A 49 6.22 5.36 -12.08
N ARG A 50 5.36 4.79 -12.91
CA ARG A 50 4.85 3.43 -12.70
C ARG A 50 5.96 2.37 -12.67
N SER A 51 7.02 2.56 -13.44
CA SER A 51 8.19 1.66 -13.40
C SER A 51 8.96 1.76 -12.09
N ASP A 52 9.11 2.96 -11.53
CA ASP A 52 9.83 3.16 -10.27
C ASP A 52 9.02 2.61 -9.10
N VAL A 53 7.70 2.87 -9.09
CA VAL A 53 6.79 2.33 -8.05
C VAL A 53 6.74 0.81 -8.12
N TRP A 54 6.65 0.22 -9.33
CA TRP A 54 6.73 -1.23 -9.51
C TRP A 54 8.05 -1.80 -8.98
N ASN A 55 9.17 -1.19 -9.36
CA ASN A 55 10.49 -1.66 -8.91
C ASN A 55 10.58 -1.64 -7.38
N ALA A 56 10.20 -0.56 -6.73
CA ALA A 56 10.18 -0.47 -5.28
C ALA A 56 9.24 -1.51 -4.66
N ALA A 57 8.00 -1.61 -5.16
CA ALA A 57 6.99 -2.50 -4.61
C ALA A 57 7.42 -3.97 -4.68
N VAL A 58 7.96 -4.40 -5.82
CA VAL A 58 8.19 -5.82 -6.13
C VAL A 58 9.63 -6.26 -5.85
N ASN A 59 10.62 -5.46 -6.29
CA ASN A 59 12.02 -5.87 -6.20
C ASN A 59 12.73 -5.41 -4.92
N GLU A 60 12.09 -4.49 -4.16
CA GLU A 60 12.69 -3.88 -2.97
C GLU A 60 11.79 -4.00 -1.73
N VAL A 61 10.93 -5.03 -1.68
CA VAL A 61 9.94 -5.21 -0.59
C VAL A 61 10.56 -5.19 0.80
N GLY A 62 11.74 -5.76 0.97
CA GLY A 62 12.48 -5.77 2.23
C GLY A 62 12.95 -4.40 2.71
N ARG A 63 12.85 -3.34 1.88
CA ARG A 63 13.24 -1.98 2.24
C ARG A 63 12.11 -1.12 2.78
N TRP A 64 10.87 -1.53 2.52
CA TRP A 64 9.71 -0.75 2.92
C TRP A 64 8.70 -1.51 3.78
N TRP A 65 8.73 -2.86 3.77
CA TRP A 65 7.87 -3.64 4.66
C TRP A 65 8.20 -3.34 6.13
N SER A 66 7.23 -3.53 7.04
CA SER A 66 7.44 -3.33 8.48
C SER A 66 8.06 -4.58 9.11
N ASN A 67 9.07 -4.41 9.97
CA ASN A 67 9.64 -5.49 10.77
C ASN A 67 8.58 -6.15 11.67
N ASP A 68 7.63 -5.37 12.17
CA ASP A 68 6.56 -5.83 13.07
C ASP A 68 5.59 -6.79 12.39
N HIS A 69 5.58 -6.81 11.05
CA HIS A 69 4.72 -7.66 10.23
C HIS A 69 5.50 -8.74 9.49
N THR A 70 6.58 -9.22 10.10
CA THR A 70 7.37 -10.37 9.61
C THR A 70 7.39 -11.49 10.64
N ILE A 71 7.61 -12.73 10.18
CA ILE A 71 7.80 -13.88 11.07
C ILE A 71 9.22 -13.90 11.62
N SER A 72 10.19 -13.44 10.81
CA SER A 72 11.61 -13.38 11.17
C SER A 72 11.96 -12.21 12.09
N GLY A 73 11.12 -11.20 12.22
CA GLY A 73 11.41 -9.95 12.92
C GLY A 73 12.30 -8.98 12.13
N ASP A 74 12.59 -9.28 10.86
CA ASP A 74 13.46 -8.49 9.99
C ASP A 74 12.88 -8.45 8.57
N ALA A 75 12.38 -7.28 8.17
CA ALA A 75 11.86 -7.06 6.83
C ALA A 75 12.92 -7.23 5.72
N GLY A 76 14.20 -7.10 6.04
CA GLY A 76 15.30 -7.40 5.11
C GLY A 76 15.30 -8.84 4.58
N ASN A 77 14.62 -9.76 5.27
CA ASN A 77 14.41 -11.14 4.83
C ASN A 77 13.22 -11.31 3.86
N MET A 78 12.38 -10.27 3.69
CA MET A 78 11.25 -10.30 2.75
C MET A 78 11.75 -10.19 1.31
N ASN A 79 11.21 -11.05 0.45
CA ASN A 79 11.53 -11.07 -0.97
C ASN A 79 10.30 -11.43 -1.81
N ILE A 80 10.19 -10.86 -2.99
CA ILE A 80 9.26 -11.30 -4.04
C ILE A 80 10.10 -11.75 -5.24
N GLU A 81 9.88 -12.98 -5.69
CA GLU A 81 10.40 -13.49 -6.95
C GLU A 81 9.38 -13.17 -8.05
N PRO A 82 9.62 -12.16 -8.93
CA PRO A 82 8.59 -11.66 -9.84
C PRO A 82 8.46 -12.51 -11.12
N GLU A 83 8.22 -13.79 -10.96
CA GLU A 83 7.98 -14.75 -12.03
C GLU A 83 6.85 -15.72 -11.65
N LEU A 84 6.28 -16.42 -12.64
CA LEU A 84 5.23 -17.41 -12.36
C LEU A 84 5.77 -18.50 -11.45
N GLN A 85 5.03 -18.78 -10.38
CA GLN A 85 5.38 -19.70 -9.30
C GLN A 85 6.52 -19.21 -8.38
N GLY A 86 7.05 -18.02 -8.61
CA GLY A 86 7.93 -17.34 -7.66
C GLY A 86 7.20 -17.04 -6.35
N CYS A 87 7.94 -16.85 -5.26
CA CYS A 87 7.36 -16.65 -3.95
C CYS A 87 7.37 -15.19 -3.49
N PHE A 88 6.38 -14.83 -2.70
CA PHE A 88 6.49 -13.76 -1.71
C PHE A 88 6.82 -14.44 -0.39
N CYS A 89 8.04 -14.32 0.05
CA CYS A 89 8.58 -15.14 1.12
C CYS A 89 9.52 -14.35 2.04
N GLU A 90 9.77 -14.92 3.21
CA GLU A 90 10.88 -14.57 4.10
C GLU A 90 11.91 -15.69 4.04
N ALA A 91 13.18 -15.37 3.89
CA ALA A 91 14.26 -16.34 3.91
C ALA A 91 15.48 -15.78 4.63
N SER A 92 16.00 -16.52 5.59
CA SER A 92 17.25 -16.22 6.28
C SER A 92 18.38 -17.14 5.83
N ASP A 93 19.65 -16.75 6.08
CA ASP A 93 20.85 -17.50 5.70
C ASP A 93 20.91 -18.93 6.24
N ASN A 94 20.16 -19.24 7.29
CA ASN A 94 20.14 -20.53 7.96
C ASN A 94 19.16 -21.56 7.34
N ARG A 95 18.66 -21.33 6.13
CA ARG A 95 17.64 -22.16 5.46
C ARG A 95 16.32 -22.23 6.23
N VAL A 96 16.05 -21.26 7.08
CA VAL A 96 14.77 -21.05 7.73
C VAL A 96 14.04 -20.01 6.94
N GLY A 97 12.82 -20.31 6.55
CA GLY A 97 12.01 -19.37 5.78
C GLY A 97 10.57 -19.81 5.67
N VAL A 98 9.74 -18.94 5.17
CA VAL A 98 8.33 -19.16 4.93
C VAL A 98 7.93 -18.61 3.57
N VAL A 99 7.12 -19.35 2.84
CA VAL A 99 6.41 -18.88 1.66
C VAL A 99 5.04 -18.38 2.10
N HIS A 100 4.82 -17.07 2.01
CA HIS A 100 3.52 -16.47 2.32
C HIS A 100 2.54 -16.63 1.17
N LEU A 101 2.99 -16.28 -0.04
CA LEU A 101 2.18 -16.36 -1.25
C LEU A 101 3.04 -16.78 -2.44
N THR A 102 2.37 -17.31 -3.45
CA THR A 102 2.98 -17.73 -4.73
C THR A 102 2.43 -16.89 -5.86
N VAL A 103 3.29 -16.41 -6.76
CA VAL A 103 2.91 -15.63 -7.93
C VAL A 103 2.13 -16.48 -8.92
N THR A 104 0.90 -16.08 -9.23
CA THR A 104 -0.01 -16.80 -10.14
C THR A 104 -0.26 -16.05 -11.45
N SER A 105 0.01 -14.74 -11.47
CA SER A 105 -0.05 -13.94 -12.69
C SER A 105 0.85 -12.71 -12.54
N ILE A 106 1.52 -12.32 -13.62
CA ILE A 106 2.39 -11.15 -13.65
C ILE A 106 2.29 -10.45 -15.00
N ASN A 107 2.15 -9.13 -14.96
CA ASN A 107 2.32 -8.20 -16.08
C ASN A 107 3.20 -7.05 -15.59
N PRO A 108 4.50 -7.05 -15.88
CA PRO A 108 5.44 -6.06 -15.33
C PRO A 108 4.96 -4.63 -15.50
N ASN A 109 5.12 -3.83 -14.47
CA ASN A 109 4.67 -2.44 -14.32
C ASN A 109 3.13 -2.25 -14.34
N ALA A 110 2.34 -3.31 -14.40
CA ALA A 110 0.89 -3.19 -14.46
C ALA A 110 0.16 -4.02 -13.40
N MET A 111 0.59 -5.27 -13.18
CA MET A 111 -0.16 -6.14 -12.27
C MET A 111 0.71 -7.30 -11.76
N LEU A 112 0.57 -7.60 -10.46
CA LEU A 112 1.08 -8.79 -9.80
C LEU A 112 -0.08 -9.46 -9.05
N ARG A 113 -0.30 -10.76 -9.28
CA ARG A 113 -1.27 -11.56 -8.52
C ARG A 113 -0.58 -12.73 -7.86
N LEU A 114 -0.91 -12.92 -6.59
CA LEU A 114 -0.37 -13.98 -5.75
C LEU A 114 -1.50 -14.74 -5.07
N THR A 115 -1.23 -15.99 -4.67
CA THR A 115 -2.16 -16.81 -3.88
C THR A 115 -1.45 -17.37 -2.66
N GLY A 116 -2.15 -17.44 -1.52
CA GLY A 116 -1.63 -18.00 -0.27
C GLY A 116 -2.19 -17.30 0.97
N GLY A 117 -1.54 -17.54 2.10
CA GLY A 117 -1.87 -16.94 3.39
C GLY A 117 -0.74 -16.05 3.89
N LEU A 118 -0.90 -14.74 3.83
CA LEU A 118 0.09 -13.78 4.33
C LEU A 118 0.25 -13.89 5.85
N GLY A 119 1.49 -14.00 6.32
CA GLY A 119 1.80 -14.04 7.75
C GLY A 119 1.11 -15.20 8.47
N PRO A 120 0.44 -14.94 9.59
CA PRO A 120 -0.25 -15.98 10.38
C PRO A 120 -1.36 -16.73 9.64
N LEU A 121 -1.93 -16.13 8.59
CA LEU A 121 -2.94 -16.81 7.76
C LEU A 121 -2.40 -18.08 7.09
N GLY A 122 -1.08 -18.14 6.83
CA GLY A 122 -0.42 -19.33 6.30
C GLY A 122 -0.41 -20.55 7.26
N LEU A 123 -0.71 -20.34 8.54
CA LEU A 123 -0.81 -21.41 9.55
C LEU A 123 -2.24 -21.92 9.73
N MET A 124 -3.21 -21.30 9.05
CA MET A 124 -4.63 -21.59 9.16
C MET A 124 -5.12 -22.42 7.96
N GLY A 125 -6.31 -22.99 8.06
CA GLY A 125 -6.97 -23.69 6.96
C GLY A 125 -7.58 -22.74 5.92
N VAL A 126 -6.84 -21.67 5.54
CA VAL A 126 -7.31 -20.60 4.67
C VAL A 126 -6.33 -20.34 3.54
N ALA A 127 -6.82 -19.73 2.46
CA ALA A 127 -6.01 -19.18 1.39
C ALA A 127 -6.64 -17.89 0.87
N GLY A 128 -5.83 -17.05 0.25
CA GLY A 128 -6.30 -15.81 -0.36
C GLY A 128 -5.72 -15.57 -1.73
N ASN A 129 -6.34 -14.63 -2.45
CA ASN A 129 -5.81 -14.04 -3.66
C ASN A 129 -5.50 -12.57 -3.40
N MET A 130 -4.24 -12.23 -3.58
CA MET A 130 -3.73 -10.88 -3.45
C MET A 130 -3.42 -10.34 -4.85
N THR A 131 -3.90 -9.15 -5.17
CA THR A 131 -3.63 -8.52 -6.47
C THR A 131 -3.16 -7.09 -6.25
N TRP A 132 -2.03 -6.74 -6.85
CA TRP A 132 -1.49 -5.39 -6.90
C TRP A 132 -1.62 -4.88 -8.34
N GLU A 133 -2.24 -3.74 -8.51
CA GLU A 133 -2.43 -3.09 -9.81
C GLU A 133 -1.79 -1.70 -9.77
N PHE A 134 -1.18 -1.31 -10.88
CA PHE A 134 -0.45 -0.06 -11.02
C PHE A 134 -0.98 0.71 -12.23
N PHE A 135 -1.55 1.88 -11.99
CA PHE A 135 -2.16 2.73 -13.02
C PHE A 135 -1.49 4.09 -13.06
N ASP A 136 -1.37 4.67 -14.26
CA ASP A 136 -0.98 6.06 -14.37
C ASP A 136 -2.06 6.95 -13.76
N ALA A 137 -1.67 7.90 -12.92
CA ALA A 137 -2.55 8.84 -12.25
C ALA A 137 -1.99 10.27 -12.33
N GLU A 138 -2.85 11.25 -12.11
CA GLU A 138 -2.38 12.63 -11.98
C GLU A 138 -1.41 12.75 -10.80
N GLY A 139 -0.20 13.22 -11.07
CA GLY A 139 0.85 13.35 -10.08
C GLY A 139 1.68 12.10 -9.81
N GLY A 140 1.48 10.99 -10.54
CA GLY A 140 2.29 9.79 -10.39
C GLY A 140 1.60 8.48 -10.75
N THR A 141 1.62 7.53 -9.83
CA THR A 141 1.06 6.18 -10.00
C THR A 141 0.05 5.89 -8.91
N ASN A 142 -1.14 5.44 -9.28
CA ASN A 142 -2.08 4.83 -8.34
C ASN A 142 -1.73 3.35 -8.18
N VAL A 143 -1.51 2.92 -6.95
CA VAL A 143 -1.35 1.53 -6.55
C VAL A 143 -2.64 1.08 -5.90
N ARG A 144 -3.30 0.09 -6.49
CA ARG A 144 -4.48 -0.56 -5.96
C ARG A 144 -4.11 -1.95 -5.48
N PHE A 145 -4.39 -2.20 -4.21
CA PHE A 145 -4.12 -3.46 -3.54
C PHE A 145 -5.43 -4.11 -3.15
N MET A 146 -5.62 -5.36 -3.54
CA MET A 146 -6.80 -6.16 -3.20
C MET A 146 -6.36 -7.45 -2.55
N TYR A 147 -7.00 -7.85 -1.45
CA TYR A 147 -6.78 -9.15 -0.83
C TYR A 147 -8.10 -9.77 -0.39
N ALA A 148 -8.43 -10.91 -0.98
CA ALA A 148 -9.59 -11.72 -0.61
C ALA A 148 -9.10 -13.03 0.01
N VAL A 149 -9.57 -13.33 1.22
CA VAL A 149 -9.20 -14.50 2.01
C VAL A 149 -10.45 -15.33 2.30
N GLY A 150 -10.36 -16.63 2.16
CA GLY A 150 -11.44 -17.55 2.48
C GLY A 150 -10.92 -18.90 2.95
N GLY A 151 -11.78 -19.65 3.65
CA GLY A 151 -11.44 -20.96 4.18
C GLY A 151 -12.17 -21.29 5.45
N PHE A 152 -11.55 -22.16 6.27
CA PHE A 152 -12.13 -22.62 7.53
C PHE A 152 -11.26 -22.21 8.71
N ASP A 153 -11.88 -21.48 9.63
CA ASP A 153 -11.37 -21.25 10.98
C ASP A 153 -12.54 -21.45 11.98
N PRO A 154 -12.35 -22.20 13.09
CA PRO A 154 -13.41 -22.41 14.07
C PRO A 154 -13.96 -21.13 14.70
N GLY A 155 -13.13 -20.08 14.78
CA GLY A 155 -13.49 -18.76 15.32
C GLY A 155 -14.20 -17.84 14.31
N GLY A 156 -14.22 -18.24 13.02
CA GLY A 156 -14.63 -17.37 11.93
C GLY A 156 -13.50 -16.43 11.48
N LEU A 157 -13.57 -15.98 10.22
CA LEU A 157 -12.54 -15.14 9.61
C LEU A 157 -12.84 -13.62 9.69
N ASP A 158 -14.06 -13.25 10.02
CA ASP A 158 -14.51 -11.87 10.11
C ASP A 158 -13.70 -11.03 11.12
N SER A 159 -13.29 -11.63 12.24
CA SER A 159 -12.47 -10.96 13.26
C SER A 159 -11.03 -10.66 12.79
N LEU A 160 -10.58 -11.27 11.71
CA LEU A 160 -9.26 -11.07 11.13
C LEU A 160 -9.24 -9.95 10.07
N ALA A 161 -10.40 -9.51 9.61
CA ALA A 161 -10.50 -8.51 8.56
C ALA A 161 -9.79 -7.18 8.94
N GLU A 162 -10.15 -6.59 10.08
CA GLU A 162 -9.56 -5.33 10.54
C GLU A 162 -8.05 -5.43 10.83
N PRO A 163 -7.53 -6.46 11.53
CA PRO A 163 -6.07 -6.61 11.70
C PRO A 163 -5.31 -6.74 10.39
N VAL A 164 -5.84 -7.48 9.41
CA VAL A 164 -5.19 -7.63 8.11
C VAL A 164 -5.28 -6.34 7.30
N ASP A 165 -6.42 -5.64 7.37
CA ASP A 165 -6.61 -4.33 6.74
C ASP A 165 -5.57 -3.32 7.24
N PHE A 166 -5.35 -3.24 8.55
CA PHE A 166 -4.33 -2.39 9.15
C PHE A 166 -2.93 -2.69 8.60
N VAL A 167 -2.52 -3.96 8.57
CA VAL A 167 -1.19 -4.38 8.06
C VAL A 167 -0.99 -3.95 6.61
N ILE A 168 -2.01 -4.14 5.76
CA ILE A 168 -1.92 -3.79 4.34
C ILE A 168 -1.94 -2.27 4.14
N GLY A 169 -2.76 -1.56 4.91
CA GLY A 169 -2.80 -0.10 4.89
C GLY A 169 -1.45 0.51 5.26
N GLU A 170 -0.86 0.05 6.38
CA GLU A 170 0.48 0.46 6.79
C GLU A 170 1.52 0.15 5.71
N ALA A 171 1.52 -1.07 5.17
CA ALA A 171 2.46 -1.49 4.14
C ALA A 171 2.43 -0.56 2.91
N LEU A 172 1.25 -0.14 2.46
CA LEU A 172 1.11 0.79 1.33
C LEU A 172 1.59 2.21 1.66
N GLN A 173 1.35 2.70 2.88
CA GLN A 173 1.88 4.00 3.31
C GLN A 173 3.40 3.97 3.40
N ARG A 174 3.99 2.86 3.87
CA ARG A 174 5.44 2.65 3.93
C ARG A 174 6.06 2.57 2.53
N LEU A 175 5.43 1.87 1.59
CA LEU A 175 5.83 1.87 0.17
C LEU A 175 5.84 3.29 -0.40
N LYS A 176 4.74 4.05 -0.20
CA LYS A 176 4.64 5.44 -0.65
C LYS A 176 5.77 6.30 -0.07
N ALA A 177 5.97 6.26 1.23
CA ALA A 177 7.01 7.03 1.91
C ALA A 177 8.41 6.64 1.40
N TYR A 178 8.65 5.34 1.22
CA TYR A 178 9.93 4.85 0.68
C TYR A 178 10.21 5.38 -0.72
N VAL A 179 9.25 5.30 -1.62
CA VAL A 179 9.42 5.79 -3.01
C VAL A 179 9.61 7.31 -3.05
N GLU A 180 8.84 8.06 -2.27
CA GLU A 180 8.84 9.53 -2.32
C GLU A 180 9.99 10.17 -1.53
N THR A 181 10.51 9.51 -0.50
CA THR A 181 11.49 10.09 0.43
C THR A 181 12.77 9.27 0.60
N GLY A 182 12.81 8.04 0.09
CA GLY A 182 13.90 7.09 0.31
C GLY A 182 13.86 6.40 1.68
N ASN A 183 12.85 6.68 2.52
CA ASN A 183 12.73 6.12 3.87
C ASN A 183 11.29 5.75 4.20
N ALA A 184 11.04 4.47 4.43
CA ALA A 184 9.72 3.94 4.78
C ALA A 184 9.21 4.41 6.15
N GLU A 185 10.11 4.75 7.09
CA GLU A 185 9.73 5.24 8.43
C GLU A 185 9.10 6.65 8.40
N ASN A 186 9.14 7.34 7.26
CA ASN A 186 8.43 8.60 7.05
C ASN A 186 6.93 8.38 6.74
N ALA A 187 6.45 7.15 6.76
CA ALA A 187 5.04 6.82 6.55
C ALA A 187 4.15 7.53 7.58
N LYS A 188 3.03 8.06 7.11
CA LYS A 188 1.96 8.57 7.97
C LYS A 188 0.89 7.48 8.02
N VAL A 189 0.86 6.77 9.12
CA VAL A 189 -0.19 5.78 9.43
C VAL A 189 -1.18 6.51 10.32
N ASP A 190 -2.39 6.71 9.84
CA ASP A 190 -3.50 7.36 10.55
C ASP A 190 -4.24 6.37 11.44
#